data_b613a29f75744eae70f07953e705b306
#
_entry.id   b613a29f75744eae70f07953e705b306
#
_cell.length_a   1.000
_cell.length_b   1.000
_cell.length_c   1.000
_cell.angle_alpha   90.00
_cell.angle_beta   90.00
_cell.angle_gamma   90.00
#
_symmetry.space_group_name_H-M   'P 1'
#
loop_
_entity.id
_entity.type
_entity.pdbx_description
1 polymer ?
#
loop_
_entity_poly.entity_id
_entity_poly.type
_entity_poly.pdbx_seq_one_letter_code
_entity_poly.pdbx_strand_id
1 'polypeptide(L)'
;MPAPGPVHEALAALPLVDHHCHGAVTADLAPGQFESLITEGEAWPGVSTFDSPVGVAVRRHCAPLLDLPRHAPPADYLARRSELGWREVNRRFLTAAGAEVFCVDTGYAPHPVTSPAELAEAAGAAAFEVVRLEQVAEAVAARGVEAGEYAARFRAAAEEAVRRPGVVAVKSVAAYRTGFALAPERPTDAEVTEAARHRLAHGGRLTDPVLVRHLLWTAVDLGLPLQLHSGFGDADVRLHRADPALLTDWLHLTAGTIPVLLLHCWPYQRQAAYLATVFEHVYLDVGLALHYTGPARSRAVLEEALEITPFRKLLYSSDAYGVAEFHHLGALSFRQGLAGLLQARVDADELSLPDALRIAAWTGRDNAHRLYGFPVNDPARD
;
A
#
# COMPACT_ATOMS: atom_id res chain seq x y z
N MET A 1 -11.51 -26.93 -15.31
CA MET A 1 -10.20 -26.23 -15.27
C MET A 1 -9.15 -27.28 -14.98
N PRO A 2 -7.96 -27.24 -15.57
CA PRO A 2 -6.86 -28.13 -15.18
C PRO A 2 -6.58 -27.96 -13.68
N ALA A 3 -6.03 -29.01 -13.05
CA ALA A 3 -5.62 -28.95 -11.64
C ALA A 3 -4.61 -27.83 -11.44
N PRO A 4 -4.60 -27.14 -10.30
CA PRO A 4 -3.62 -26.10 -10.02
C PRO A 4 -2.21 -26.73 -10.06
N GLY A 5 -1.29 -26.06 -10.76
CA GLY A 5 0.11 -26.51 -10.82
C GLY A 5 0.87 -26.23 -9.50
N PRO A 6 2.09 -26.77 -9.36
CA PRO A 6 2.86 -26.68 -8.10
C PRO A 6 3.15 -25.25 -7.64
N VAL A 7 3.28 -24.30 -8.56
CA VAL A 7 3.45 -22.87 -8.20
C VAL A 7 2.17 -22.29 -7.58
N HIS A 8 1.00 -22.71 -8.07
CA HIS A 8 -0.28 -22.28 -7.51
C HIS A 8 -0.48 -22.80 -6.07
N GLU A 9 -0.13 -24.07 -5.83
CA GLU A 9 -0.22 -24.69 -4.51
C GLU A 9 0.74 -24.00 -3.52
N ALA A 10 1.96 -23.74 -3.93
CA ALA A 10 2.95 -23.06 -3.10
C ALA A 10 2.50 -21.63 -2.74
N LEU A 11 2.01 -20.85 -3.70
CA LEU A 11 1.53 -19.49 -3.42
C LEU A 11 0.25 -19.46 -2.61
N ALA A 12 -0.62 -20.45 -2.76
CA ALA A 12 -1.83 -20.56 -1.92
C ALA A 12 -1.48 -20.79 -0.43
N ALA A 13 -0.39 -21.52 -0.16
CA ALA A 13 0.08 -21.82 1.18
C ALA A 13 1.06 -20.78 1.75
N LEU A 14 1.64 -19.90 0.92
CA LEU A 14 2.65 -18.94 1.32
C LEU A 14 2.04 -17.87 2.25
N PRO A 15 2.50 -17.72 3.51
CA PRO A 15 2.16 -16.56 4.32
C PRO A 15 2.71 -15.29 3.65
N LEU A 16 1.86 -14.27 3.48
CA LEU A 16 2.26 -13.01 2.86
C LEU A 16 2.74 -12.01 3.89
N VAL A 17 3.59 -11.08 3.49
CA VAL A 17 3.83 -9.83 4.21
C VAL A 17 3.17 -8.70 3.44
N ASP A 18 2.07 -8.17 3.98
CA ASP A 18 1.40 -6.99 3.44
C ASP A 18 2.14 -5.74 3.91
N HIS A 19 3.10 -5.29 3.06
CA HIS A 19 4.03 -4.24 3.48
C HIS A 19 3.43 -2.83 3.45
N HIS A 20 2.19 -2.68 2.96
CA HIS A 20 1.43 -1.44 3.02
C HIS A 20 -0.07 -1.70 2.96
N CYS A 21 -0.77 -1.33 4.02
CA CYS A 21 -2.22 -1.34 4.11
C CYS A 21 -2.70 -0.29 5.12
N HIS A 22 -4.02 -0.20 5.30
CA HIS A 22 -4.69 0.63 6.31
C HIS A 22 -5.56 -0.22 7.22
N GLY A 23 -6.16 0.40 8.25
CA GLY A 23 -7.11 -0.28 9.13
C GLY A 23 -8.45 -0.60 8.46
N ALA A 24 -9.13 -1.62 8.96
CA ALA A 24 -10.50 -1.95 8.60
C ALA A 24 -11.50 -1.20 9.50
N VAL A 25 -12.66 -0.81 8.97
CA VAL A 25 -13.69 -0.08 9.74
C VAL A 25 -14.17 -0.86 10.97
N THR A 26 -14.41 -0.13 12.06
CA THR A 26 -14.82 -0.66 13.37
C THR A 26 -16.30 -0.44 13.66
N ALA A 27 -17.13 -0.38 12.61
CA ALA A 27 -18.57 -0.20 12.70
C ALA A 27 -19.28 -0.96 11.58
N ASP A 28 -20.55 -1.30 11.81
CA ASP A 28 -21.40 -1.82 10.75
C ASP A 28 -21.69 -0.72 9.74
N LEU A 29 -21.59 -1.05 8.46
CA LEU A 29 -21.74 -0.11 7.37
C LEU A 29 -23.15 -0.16 6.81
N ALA A 30 -23.81 0.99 6.66
CA ALA A 30 -24.98 1.11 5.81
C ALA A 30 -24.63 0.83 4.34
N PRO A 31 -25.58 0.40 3.50
CA PRO A 31 -25.33 0.05 2.10
C PRO A 31 -24.52 1.09 1.33
N GLY A 32 -24.93 2.36 1.37
CA GLY A 32 -24.19 3.42 0.67
C GLY A 32 -22.79 3.70 1.22
N GLN A 33 -22.56 3.48 2.53
CA GLN A 33 -21.24 3.60 3.14
C GLN A 33 -20.30 2.46 2.64
N PHE A 34 -20.81 1.23 2.55
CA PHE A 34 -20.05 0.14 1.99
C PHE A 34 -19.68 0.41 0.52
N GLU A 35 -20.66 0.82 -0.28
CA GLU A 35 -20.46 1.12 -1.69
C GLU A 35 -19.46 2.27 -1.92
N SER A 36 -19.43 3.28 -1.04
CA SER A 36 -18.43 4.36 -1.11
C SER A 36 -17.01 3.92 -0.74
N LEU A 37 -16.85 2.82 0.00
CA LEU A 37 -15.55 2.28 0.39
C LEU A 37 -14.97 1.25 -0.61
N ILE A 38 -15.74 0.86 -1.62
CA ILE A 38 -15.25 -0.04 -2.67
C ILE A 38 -14.99 0.67 -4.00
N THR A 39 -14.72 1.97 -3.96
CA THR A 39 -14.34 2.80 -5.12
C THR A 39 -13.37 3.88 -4.69
N GLU A 40 -12.45 4.28 -5.58
CA GLU A 40 -11.63 5.49 -5.43
C GLU A 40 -12.38 6.75 -5.93
N GLY A 41 -13.53 6.56 -6.57
CA GLY A 41 -14.35 7.64 -7.08
C GLY A 41 -15.47 8.04 -6.12
N GLU A 42 -16.12 9.15 -6.43
CA GLU A 42 -17.36 9.54 -5.77
C GLU A 42 -18.52 8.63 -6.21
N ALA A 43 -19.46 8.39 -5.29
CA ALA A 43 -20.68 7.64 -5.61
C ALA A 43 -21.54 8.44 -6.61
N TRP A 44 -21.98 7.78 -7.70
CA TRP A 44 -22.87 8.40 -8.68
C TRP A 44 -24.33 8.12 -8.30
N PRO A 45 -25.19 9.15 -8.30
CA PRO A 45 -26.60 8.94 -8.02
C PRO A 45 -27.23 7.91 -8.99
N GLY A 46 -27.85 6.87 -8.43
CA GLY A 46 -28.52 5.83 -9.22
C GLY A 46 -27.59 4.78 -9.86
N VAL A 47 -26.29 4.80 -9.57
CA VAL A 47 -25.32 3.78 -10.01
C VAL A 47 -24.72 3.09 -8.80
N SER A 48 -24.82 1.76 -8.75
CA SER A 48 -24.21 0.97 -7.69
C SER A 48 -22.75 0.66 -8.02
N THR A 49 -21.85 0.77 -7.04
CA THR A 49 -20.45 0.36 -7.18
C THR A 49 -20.31 -1.17 -7.31
N PHE A 50 -21.33 -1.93 -6.97
CA PHE A 50 -21.38 -3.36 -7.30
C PHE A 50 -21.46 -3.66 -8.79
N ASP A 51 -21.79 -2.69 -9.64
CA ASP A 51 -21.79 -2.80 -11.09
C ASP A 51 -20.43 -2.47 -11.74
N SER A 52 -19.37 -2.50 -10.93
CA SER A 52 -17.98 -2.32 -11.33
C SER A 52 -17.20 -3.65 -11.30
N PRO A 53 -16.00 -3.73 -11.90
CA PRO A 53 -15.13 -4.91 -11.80
C PRO A 53 -14.85 -5.32 -10.36
N VAL A 54 -14.59 -4.36 -9.46
CA VAL A 54 -14.34 -4.65 -8.04
C VAL A 54 -15.62 -5.13 -7.33
N GLY A 55 -16.78 -4.55 -7.63
CA GLY A 55 -18.06 -5.01 -7.07
C GLY A 55 -18.41 -6.43 -7.50
N VAL A 56 -18.13 -6.80 -8.76
CA VAL A 56 -18.25 -8.19 -9.24
C VAL A 56 -17.26 -9.10 -8.52
N ALA A 57 -16.01 -8.66 -8.30
CA ALA A 57 -15.01 -9.44 -7.58
C ALA A 57 -15.41 -9.67 -6.10
N VAL A 58 -15.95 -8.67 -5.42
CA VAL A 58 -16.51 -8.80 -4.06
C VAL A 58 -17.58 -9.90 -4.05
N ARG A 59 -18.59 -9.83 -4.90
CA ARG A 59 -19.66 -10.84 -4.94
C ARG A 59 -19.16 -12.22 -5.31
N ARG A 60 -18.14 -12.32 -6.14
CA ARG A 60 -17.58 -13.62 -6.56
C ARG A 60 -16.70 -14.25 -5.49
N HIS A 61 -15.82 -13.46 -4.88
CA HIS A 61 -14.74 -14.00 -4.04
C HIS A 61 -14.98 -13.79 -2.55
N CYS A 62 -15.70 -12.71 -2.16
CA CYS A 62 -15.97 -12.43 -0.75
C CYS A 62 -17.28 -13.07 -0.25
N ALA A 63 -18.30 -13.20 -1.10
CA ALA A 63 -19.58 -13.80 -0.68
C ALA A 63 -19.44 -15.20 -0.04
N PRO A 64 -18.58 -16.12 -0.54
CA PRO A 64 -18.39 -17.42 0.11
C PRO A 64 -17.82 -17.35 1.53
N LEU A 65 -17.02 -16.31 1.85
CA LEU A 65 -16.50 -16.09 3.20
C LEU A 65 -17.57 -15.58 4.18
N LEU A 66 -18.70 -15.12 3.66
CA LEU A 66 -19.88 -14.74 4.42
C LEU A 66 -20.99 -15.83 4.37
N ASP A 67 -20.65 -17.06 4.01
CA ASP A 67 -21.58 -18.21 3.90
C ASP A 67 -22.66 -18.00 2.80
N LEU A 68 -22.36 -17.22 1.77
CA LEU A 68 -23.22 -16.95 0.63
C LEU A 68 -22.71 -17.64 -0.65
N PRO A 69 -23.60 -17.96 -1.60
CA PRO A 69 -23.16 -18.44 -2.90
C PRO A 69 -22.35 -17.36 -3.65
N ARG A 70 -21.45 -17.80 -4.52
CA ARG A 70 -20.76 -16.88 -5.45
C ARG A 70 -21.78 -16.08 -6.25
N HIS A 71 -21.48 -14.81 -6.47
CA HIS A 71 -22.34 -13.86 -7.19
C HIS A 71 -23.69 -13.58 -6.51
N ALA A 72 -23.78 -13.75 -5.18
CA ALA A 72 -24.97 -13.35 -4.41
C ALA A 72 -25.40 -11.92 -4.78
N PRO A 73 -26.71 -11.63 -4.81
CA PRO A 73 -27.19 -10.27 -5.04
C PRO A 73 -26.58 -9.27 -4.05
N PRO A 74 -26.31 -8.00 -4.44
CA PRO A 74 -25.77 -6.99 -3.54
C PRO A 74 -26.54 -6.84 -2.23
N ALA A 75 -27.88 -6.84 -2.30
CA ALA A 75 -28.72 -6.73 -1.11
C ALA A 75 -28.52 -7.89 -0.11
N ASP A 76 -28.40 -9.12 -0.61
CA ASP A 76 -28.17 -10.30 0.22
C ASP A 76 -26.77 -10.27 0.85
N TYR A 77 -25.76 -9.80 0.07
CA TYR A 77 -24.40 -9.63 0.55
C TYR A 77 -24.34 -8.64 1.72
N LEU A 78 -24.96 -7.49 1.57
CA LEU A 78 -24.97 -6.42 2.58
C LEU A 78 -25.77 -6.83 3.82
N ALA A 79 -26.92 -7.50 3.63
CA ALA A 79 -27.74 -8.02 4.73
C ALA A 79 -26.94 -9.03 5.57
N ARG A 80 -26.28 -9.99 4.91
CA ARG A 80 -25.49 -11.01 5.59
C ARG A 80 -24.26 -10.42 6.30
N ARG A 81 -23.60 -9.43 5.68
CA ARG A 81 -22.50 -8.69 6.29
C ARG A 81 -22.94 -8.00 7.59
N SER A 82 -24.11 -7.37 7.58
CA SER A 82 -24.70 -6.71 8.75
C SER A 82 -25.10 -7.71 9.84
N GLU A 83 -25.66 -8.88 9.48
CA GLU A 83 -26.01 -9.95 10.44
C GLU A 83 -24.77 -10.46 11.20
N LEU A 84 -23.63 -10.63 10.51
CA LEU A 84 -22.40 -11.11 11.12
C LEU A 84 -21.76 -10.05 12.02
N GLY A 85 -21.96 -8.76 11.71
CA GLY A 85 -21.34 -7.65 12.37
C GLY A 85 -19.87 -7.45 11.97
N TRP A 86 -19.39 -6.23 12.06
CA TRP A 86 -18.07 -5.84 11.57
C TRP A 86 -16.90 -6.64 12.16
N ARG A 87 -16.97 -7.08 13.43
CA ARG A 87 -15.88 -7.84 14.07
C ARG A 87 -15.68 -9.19 13.41
N GLU A 88 -16.75 -9.92 13.18
CA GLU A 88 -16.68 -11.23 12.55
C GLU A 88 -16.33 -11.12 11.06
N VAL A 89 -16.85 -10.11 10.38
CA VAL A 89 -16.50 -9.79 8.99
C VAL A 89 -15.00 -9.52 8.87
N ASN A 90 -14.46 -8.60 9.68
CA ASN A 90 -13.03 -8.28 9.66
C ASN A 90 -12.18 -9.52 9.96
N ARG A 91 -12.53 -10.28 10.99
CA ARG A 91 -11.83 -11.53 11.33
C ARG A 91 -11.78 -12.50 10.14
N ARG A 92 -12.91 -12.75 9.48
CA ARG A 92 -12.99 -13.69 8.36
C ARG A 92 -12.10 -13.26 7.20
N PHE A 93 -12.17 -12.00 6.78
CA PHE A 93 -11.40 -11.52 5.64
C PHE A 93 -9.92 -11.34 5.94
N LEU A 94 -9.57 -10.82 7.09
CA LEU A 94 -8.18 -10.66 7.51
C LEU A 94 -7.49 -12.03 7.66
N THR A 95 -8.16 -13.01 8.28
CA THR A 95 -7.64 -14.39 8.34
C THR A 95 -7.50 -14.98 6.94
N ALA A 96 -8.51 -14.79 6.05
CA ALA A 96 -8.48 -15.31 4.69
C ALA A 96 -7.47 -14.64 3.78
N ALA A 97 -6.99 -13.44 4.11
CA ALA A 97 -5.87 -12.80 3.43
C ALA A 97 -4.58 -13.62 3.59
N GLY A 98 -4.43 -14.33 4.71
CA GLY A 98 -3.28 -15.22 4.95
C GLY A 98 -1.96 -14.46 4.98
N ALA A 99 -1.95 -13.24 5.51
CA ALA A 99 -0.74 -12.48 5.79
C ALA A 99 -0.25 -12.78 7.21
N GLU A 100 1.05 -12.96 7.38
CA GLU A 100 1.71 -13.12 8.68
C GLU A 100 2.13 -11.79 9.30
N VAL A 101 2.29 -10.74 8.47
CA VAL A 101 2.64 -9.39 8.88
C VAL A 101 1.83 -8.38 8.07
N PHE A 102 1.36 -7.32 8.76
CA PHE A 102 0.77 -6.13 8.15
C PHE A 102 1.58 -4.88 8.55
N CYS A 103 1.94 -4.02 7.58
CA CYS A 103 2.48 -2.69 7.82
C CYS A 103 1.38 -1.67 7.57
N VAL A 104 0.89 -1.04 8.65
CA VAL A 104 -0.33 -0.24 8.64
C VAL A 104 0.02 1.25 8.62
N ASP A 105 -0.34 1.96 7.56
CA ASP A 105 -0.31 3.43 7.52
C ASP A 105 -1.48 3.98 8.35
N THR A 106 -1.16 4.54 9.52
CA THR A 106 -2.13 5.07 10.48
C THR A 106 -2.52 6.52 10.19
N GLY A 107 -1.91 7.15 9.17
CA GLY A 107 -2.09 8.58 8.85
C GLY A 107 -3.31 8.89 7.98
N TYR A 108 -4.16 7.91 7.66
CA TYR A 108 -5.41 8.11 6.92
C TYR A 108 -6.54 7.35 7.61
N ALA A 109 -7.41 8.07 8.29
CA ALA A 109 -8.54 7.50 9.03
C ALA A 109 -9.77 8.43 8.97
N PRO A 110 -10.39 8.65 7.79
CA PRO A 110 -11.63 9.44 7.70
C PRO A 110 -12.83 8.75 8.38
N HIS A 111 -12.71 7.47 8.67
CA HIS A 111 -13.64 6.68 9.48
C HIS A 111 -12.89 6.04 10.65
N PRO A 112 -13.57 5.66 11.75
CA PRO A 112 -12.99 4.83 12.78
C PRO A 112 -12.55 3.48 12.17
N VAL A 113 -11.25 3.19 12.27
CA VAL A 113 -10.64 1.96 11.76
C VAL A 113 -9.83 1.27 12.84
N THR A 114 -9.55 0.00 12.65
CA THR A 114 -8.68 -0.76 13.57
C THR A 114 -7.31 -0.11 13.68
N SER A 115 -6.79 -0.05 14.90
CA SER A 115 -5.36 0.14 15.14
C SER A 115 -4.55 -1.03 14.60
N PRO A 116 -3.21 -0.90 14.45
CA PRO A 116 -2.36 -2.04 14.09
C PRO A 116 -2.54 -3.24 15.04
N ALA A 117 -2.67 -3.02 16.33
CA ALA A 117 -2.87 -4.10 17.31
C ALA A 117 -4.21 -4.83 17.15
N GLU A 118 -5.30 -4.08 16.93
CA GLU A 118 -6.62 -4.68 16.69
C GLU A 118 -6.68 -5.43 15.36
N LEU A 119 -5.99 -4.93 14.33
CA LEU A 119 -5.88 -5.61 13.04
C LEU A 119 -5.09 -6.91 13.19
N ALA A 120 -3.96 -6.88 13.90
CA ALA A 120 -3.15 -8.06 14.20
C ALA A 120 -3.94 -9.13 14.96
N GLU A 121 -4.69 -8.74 15.98
CA GLU A 121 -5.56 -9.63 16.75
C GLU A 121 -6.62 -10.28 15.86
N ALA A 122 -7.33 -9.48 15.06
CA ALA A 122 -8.37 -9.98 14.16
C ALA A 122 -7.84 -10.93 13.08
N ALA A 123 -6.62 -10.71 12.60
CA ALA A 123 -5.96 -11.53 11.58
C ALA A 123 -5.26 -12.77 12.17
N GLY A 124 -4.89 -12.77 13.44
CA GLY A 124 -3.97 -13.75 14.03
C GLY A 124 -2.54 -13.60 13.50
N ALA A 125 -2.08 -12.37 13.25
CA ALA A 125 -0.82 -12.02 12.61
C ALA A 125 -0.05 -10.96 13.41
N ALA A 126 1.14 -10.56 12.95
CA ALA A 126 1.83 -9.39 13.47
C ALA A 126 1.41 -8.12 12.71
N ALA A 127 1.46 -6.95 13.36
CA ALA A 127 1.29 -5.69 12.67
C ALA A 127 2.29 -4.64 13.18
N PHE A 128 2.71 -3.77 12.27
CA PHE A 128 3.66 -2.69 12.49
C PHE A 128 3.09 -1.38 11.94
N GLU A 129 3.58 -0.26 12.46
CA GLU A 129 3.12 1.06 12.04
C GLU A 129 4.00 1.65 10.94
N VAL A 130 3.35 2.30 9.96
CA VAL A 130 3.96 3.19 8.97
C VAL A 130 3.49 4.61 9.28
N VAL A 131 4.44 5.52 9.53
CA VAL A 131 4.14 6.90 9.91
C VAL A 131 3.97 7.78 8.67
N ARG A 132 2.78 8.39 8.48
CA ARG A 132 2.54 9.35 7.41
C ARG A 132 3.08 10.72 7.78
N LEU A 133 4.11 11.18 7.07
CA LEU A 133 4.84 12.41 7.39
C LEU A 133 4.01 13.68 7.16
N GLU A 134 3.10 13.68 6.18
CA GLU A 134 2.18 14.81 5.98
C GLU A 134 1.30 15.06 7.19
N GLN A 135 0.82 14.00 7.84
CA GLN A 135 0.02 14.13 9.07
C GLN A 135 0.85 14.74 10.20
N VAL A 136 2.11 14.33 10.36
CA VAL A 136 3.03 14.91 11.36
C VAL A 136 3.25 16.39 11.08
N ALA A 137 3.52 16.76 9.81
CA ALA A 137 3.76 18.14 9.39
C ALA A 137 2.53 19.03 9.59
N GLU A 138 1.33 18.52 9.26
CA GLU A 138 0.05 19.22 9.46
C GLU A 138 -0.28 19.36 10.94
N ALA A 139 0.00 18.37 11.78
CA ALA A 139 -0.17 18.44 13.22
C ALA A 139 0.76 19.48 13.88
N VAL A 140 2.00 19.59 13.41
CA VAL A 140 2.94 20.64 13.87
C VAL A 140 2.42 22.03 13.50
N ALA A 141 1.95 22.22 12.26
CA ALA A 141 1.37 23.50 11.82
C ALA A 141 0.13 23.88 12.64
N ALA A 142 -0.74 22.92 12.99
CA ALA A 142 -1.94 23.16 13.77
C ALA A 142 -1.66 23.60 15.22
N ARG A 143 -0.45 23.41 15.75
CA ARG A 143 -0.05 23.87 17.09
C ARG A 143 0.30 25.36 17.16
N GLY A 144 0.25 26.09 16.05
CA GLY A 144 0.53 27.53 16.02
C GLY A 144 2.00 27.87 16.22
N VAL A 145 2.89 27.07 15.65
CA VAL A 145 4.34 27.32 15.71
C VAL A 145 4.74 28.55 14.89
N GLU A 146 5.81 29.24 15.29
CA GLU A 146 6.39 30.32 14.50
C GLU A 146 7.04 29.77 13.21
N ALA A 147 6.92 30.56 12.12
CA ALA A 147 7.42 30.11 10.81
C ALA A 147 8.92 29.75 10.83
N GLY A 148 9.73 30.49 11.57
CA GLY A 148 11.17 30.21 11.73
C GLY A 148 11.49 28.96 12.54
N GLU A 149 10.54 28.44 13.32
CA GLU A 149 10.69 27.21 14.10
C GLU A 149 10.11 25.98 13.39
N TYR A 150 9.28 26.14 12.36
CA TYR A 150 8.51 25.07 11.73
C TYR A 150 9.39 23.90 11.30
N ALA A 151 10.51 24.18 10.59
CA ALA A 151 11.42 23.14 10.11
C ALA A 151 11.98 22.28 11.25
N ALA A 152 12.44 22.90 12.32
CA ALA A 152 13.00 22.21 13.48
C ALA A 152 11.93 21.43 14.25
N ARG A 153 10.74 22.01 14.42
CA ARG A 153 9.60 21.38 15.11
C ARG A 153 9.08 20.18 14.34
N PHE A 154 9.03 20.27 13.00
CA PHE A 154 8.63 19.13 12.16
C PHE A 154 9.66 17.99 12.26
N ARG A 155 10.95 18.26 12.10
CA ARG A 155 12.00 17.24 12.25
C ARG A 155 11.92 16.54 13.60
N ALA A 156 11.85 17.30 14.70
CA ALA A 156 11.74 16.74 16.04
C ALA A 156 10.48 15.88 16.23
N ALA A 157 9.33 16.32 15.72
CA ALA A 157 8.08 15.55 15.80
C ALA A 157 8.14 14.27 14.96
N ALA A 158 8.76 14.30 13.78
CA ALA A 158 8.97 13.13 12.94
C ALA A 158 9.92 12.12 13.61
N GLU A 159 11.03 12.59 14.20
CA GLU A 159 11.95 11.75 14.98
C GLU A 159 11.25 11.11 16.18
N GLU A 160 10.42 11.85 16.90
CA GLU A 160 9.63 11.31 18.01
C GLU A 160 8.64 10.23 17.52
N ALA A 161 7.96 10.50 16.40
CA ALA A 161 7.00 9.57 15.83
C ALA A 161 7.65 8.24 15.43
N VAL A 162 8.84 8.27 14.81
CA VAL A 162 9.52 7.04 14.37
C VAL A 162 10.22 6.26 15.50
N ARG A 163 10.43 6.88 16.66
CA ARG A 163 10.95 6.17 17.85
C ARG A 163 9.92 5.34 18.61
N ARG A 164 8.64 5.47 18.26
CA ARG A 164 7.58 4.65 18.88
C ARG A 164 7.82 3.17 18.58
N PRO A 165 7.60 2.29 19.57
CA PRO A 165 7.70 0.85 19.33
C PRO A 165 6.77 0.39 18.20
N GLY A 166 7.27 -0.46 17.33
CA GLY A 166 6.50 -1.02 16.23
C GLY A 166 6.44 -0.14 14.97
N VAL A 167 7.09 1.02 14.94
CA VAL A 167 7.25 1.81 13.71
C VAL A 167 8.39 1.22 12.87
N VAL A 168 8.12 0.93 11.59
CA VAL A 168 9.06 0.26 10.69
C VAL A 168 9.37 1.05 9.41
N ALA A 169 8.56 2.05 9.10
CA ALA A 169 8.71 2.85 7.90
C ALA A 169 8.05 4.22 8.06
N VAL A 170 8.34 5.11 7.12
CA VAL A 170 7.62 6.35 6.92
C VAL A 170 6.93 6.37 5.55
N LYS A 171 5.84 7.12 5.42
CA LYS A 171 5.06 7.25 4.20
C LYS A 171 4.96 8.71 3.80
N SER A 172 5.01 8.98 2.50
CA SER A 172 4.60 10.25 1.93
C SER A 172 3.54 10.08 0.84
N VAL A 173 2.61 11.01 0.81
CA VAL A 173 1.58 11.18 -0.21
C VAL A 173 1.84 12.43 -1.06
N ALA A 174 3.12 12.72 -1.32
CA ALA A 174 3.54 13.85 -2.16
C ALA A 174 2.83 13.86 -3.52
N ALA A 175 2.52 12.70 -4.11
CA ALA A 175 1.74 12.57 -5.34
C ALA A 175 0.39 13.30 -5.27
N TYR A 176 -0.29 13.25 -4.14
CA TYR A 176 -1.57 13.93 -3.89
C TYR A 176 -1.42 15.42 -3.57
N ARG A 177 -0.25 15.84 -3.10
CA ARG A 177 0.00 17.20 -2.60
C ARG A 177 0.50 18.13 -3.69
N THR A 178 1.54 17.70 -4.39
CA THR A 178 2.25 18.48 -5.40
C THR A 178 2.47 17.69 -6.70
N GLY A 179 2.39 16.37 -6.65
CA GLY A 179 2.99 15.49 -7.64
C GLY A 179 4.50 15.38 -7.42
N PHE A 180 5.17 14.68 -8.34
CA PHE A 180 6.60 14.38 -8.24
C PHE A 180 7.51 15.31 -9.07
N ALA A 181 6.95 16.23 -9.84
CA ALA A 181 7.72 17.25 -10.56
C ALA A 181 8.22 18.34 -9.59
N LEU A 182 9.09 17.95 -8.66
CA LEU A 182 9.69 18.79 -7.63
C LEU A 182 11.17 19.05 -7.94
N ALA A 183 11.70 20.21 -7.53
CA ALA A 183 13.14 20.42 -7.53
C ALA A 183 13.78 19.36 -6.60
N PRO A 184 14.86 18.67 -7.05
CA PRO A 184 15.37 17.52 -6.31
C PRO A 184 16.21 17.89 -5.09
N GLU A 185 16.77 19.10 -5.04
CA GLU A 185 17.69 19.53 -3.99
C GLU A 185 16.95 19.74 -2.67
N ARG A 186 17.69 19.58 -1.58
CA ARG A 186 17.22 19.93 -0.24
C ARG A 186 16.93 21.44 -0.16
N PRO A 187 15.74 21.86 0.27
CA PRO A 187 15.48 23.28 0.45
C PRO A 187 16.30 23.85 1.61
N THR A 188 16.68 25.12 1.49
CA THR A 188 17.33 25.87 2.56
C THR A 188 16.36 26.20 3.69
N ASP A 189 16.84 26.43 4.91
CA ASP A 189 16.00 26.83 6.05
C ASP A 189 15.27 28.17 5.79
N ALA A 190 15.86 29.07 4.98
CA ALA A 190 15.20 30.31 4.58
C ALA A 190 13.99 30.06 3.67
N GLU A 191 14.12 29.19 2.65
CA GLU A 191 13.01 28.78 1.79
C GLU A 191 11.90 28.11 2.60
N VAL A 192 12.26 27.19 3.51
CA VAL A 192 11.29 26.50 4.37
C VAL A 192 10.57 27.50 5.29
N THR A 193 11.27 28.47 5.88
CA THR A 193 10.67 29.50 6.73
C THR A 193 9.66 30.36 5.96
N GLU A 194 9.98 30.75 4.72
CA GLU A 194 9.07 31.56 3.89
C GLU A 194 7.82 30.75 3.50
N ALA A 195 8.01 29.52 3.04
CA ALA A 195 6.91 28.62 2.72
C ALA A 195 6.02 28.30 3.94
N ALA A 196 6.66 28.11 5.12
CA ALA A 196 5.95 27.89 6.38
C ALA A 196 5.12 29.11 6.79
N ARG A 197 5.64 30.34 6.61
CA ARG A 197 4.90 31.58 6.91
C ARG A 197 3.60 31.64 6.12
N HIS A 198 3.65 31.36 4.82
CA HIS A 198 2.48 31.32 3.96
C HIS A 198 1.49 30.22 4.41
N ARG A 199 2.01 29.00 4.66
CA ARG A 199 1.19 27.85 5.09
C ARG A 199 0.49 28.11 6.43
N LEU A 200 1.19 28.66 7.41
CA LEU A 200 0.65 28.92 8.75
C LEU A 200 -0.41 30.03 8.73
N ALA A 201 -0.28 31.03 7.85
CA ALA A 201 -1.26 32.11 7.69
C ALA A 201 -2.56 31.63 7.03
N HIS A 202 -2.51 30.65 6.09
CA HIS A 202 -3.68 30.23 5.32
C HIS A 202 -4.31 28.92 5.77
N GLY A 203 -3.59 28.12 6.57
CA GLY A 203 -4.07 26.80 7.01
C GLY A 203 -4.19 25.79 5.85
N GLY A 204 -4.94 24.70 6.05
CA GLY A 204 -5.25 23.67 5.06
C GLY A 204 -4.27 22.50 5.02
N ARG A 205 -4.27 21.74 3.93
CA ARG A 205 -3.37 20.58 3.71
C ARG A 205 -1.96 21.05 3.32
N LEU A 206 -0.96 20.19 3.53
CA LEU A 206 0.43 20.46 3.12
C LEU A 206 0.56 20.33 1.59
N THR A 207 0.50 21.44 0.86
CA THR A 207 0.53 21.48 -0.62
C THR A 207 1.64 22.38 -1.18
N ASP A 208 2.46 22.99 -0.32
CA ASP A 208 3.58 23.82 -0.75
C ASP A 208 4.76 22.94 -1.21
N PRO A 209 5.30 23.13 -2.43
CA PRO A 209 6.37 22.30 -2.97
C PRO A 209 7.67 22.33 -2.15
N VAL A 210 7.99 23.47 -1.51
CA VAL A 210 9.18 23.58 -0.67
C VAL A 210 9.01 22.77 0.61
N LEU A 211 7.81 22.83 1.23
CA LEU A 211 7.54 22.07 2.44
C LEU A 211 7.45 20.56 2.16
N VAL A 212 6.92 20.14 1.00
CA VAL A 212 6.94 18.74 0.57
C VAL A 212 8.37 18.26 0.33
N ARG A 213 9.21 19.06 -0.33
CA ARG A 213 10.65 18.74 -0.48
C ARG A 213 11.33 18.61 0.88
N HIS A 214 11.07 19.53 1.81
CA HIS A 214 11.59 19.44 3.18
C HIS A 214 11.16 18.16 3.89
N LEU A 215 9.91 17.75 3.71
CA LEU A 215 9.39 16.49 4.25
C LEU A 215 10.14 15.27 3.66
N LEU A 216 10.31 15.21 2.34
CA LEU A 216 11.01 14.10 1.68
C LEU A 216 12.49 14.02 2.13
N TRP A 217 13.17 15.15 2.28
CA TRP A 217 14.53 15.17 2.80
C TRP A 217 14.61 14.84 4.30
N THR A 218 13.59 15.20 5.08
CA THR A 218 13.49 14.75 6.48
C THR A 218 13.30 13.22 6.54
N ALA A 219 12.53 12.61 5.63
CA ALA A 219 12.43 11.16 5.54
C ALA A 219 13.78 10.48 5.32
N VAL A 220 14.64 11.06 4.48
CA VAL A 220 16.02 10.58 4.28
C VAL A 220 16.81 10.64 5.59
N ASP A 221 16.71 11.74 6.33
CA ASP A 221 17.43 11.93 7.60
C ASP A 221 16.96 10.96 8.71
N LEU A 222 15.70 10.50 8.67
CA LEU A 222 15.17 9.54 9.62
C LEU A 222 15.76 8.12 9.47
N GLY A 223 16.33 7.79 8.31
CA GLY A 223 17.02 6.52 8.07
C GLY A 223 16.13 5.29 7.95
N LEU A 224 14.80 5.43 7.90
CA LEU A 224 13.84 4.35 7.71
C LEU A 224 13.42 4.21 6.24
N PRO A 225 12.92 3.04 5.81
CA PRO A 225 12.32 2.89 4.49
C PRO A 225 11.22 3.93 4.27
N LEU A 226 11.27 4.61 3.10
CA LEU A 226 10.26 5.58 2.69
C LEU A 226 9.32 4.98 1.66
N GLN A 227 8.05 4.91 1.99
CA GLN A 227 6.97 4.52 1.09
C GLN A 227 6.40 5.76 0.40
N LEU A 228 6.31 5.74 -0.94
CA LEU A 228 5.78 6.83 -1.76
C LEU A 228 4.56 6.36 -2.54
N HIS A 229 3.40 6.96 -2.28
CA HIS A 229 2.23 6.73 -3.12
C HIS A 229 2.55 7.15 -4.56
N SER A 230 2.34 6.27 -5.55
CA SER A 230 2.65 6.51 -6.96
C SER A 230 1.51 6.01 -7.85
N GLY A 231 1.17 6.77 -8.89
CA GLY A 231 0.13 6.37 -9.83
C GLY A 231 -1.30 6.52 -9.31
N PHE A 232 -2.10 5.47 -9.49
CA PHE A 232 -3.54 5.41 -9.25
C PHE A 232 -3.93 5.73 -7.80
N GLY A 233 -5.05 6.46 -7.67
CA GLY A 233 -5.69 6.84 -6.42
C GLY A 233 -6.99 7.60 -6.70
N ASP A 234 -7.51 8.31 -5.71
CA ASP A 234 -8.75 9.08 -5.80
C ASP A 234 -8.63 10.35 -6.67
N ALA A 235 -9.72 11.13 -6.75
CA ALA A 235 -9.82 12.33 -7.59
C ALA A 235 -8.86 13.47 -7.20
N ASP A 236 -8.24 13.44 -6.03
CA ASP A 236 -7.23 14.42 -5.60
C ASP A 236 -5.91 14.23 -6.37
N VAL A 237 -5.60 12.99 -6.81
CA VAL A 237 -4.42 12.69 -7.60
C VAL A 237 -4.52 13.34 -8.99
N ARG A 238 -3.44 13.97 -9.41
CA ARG A 238 -3.20 14.33 -10.81
C ARG A 238 -2.33 13.24 -11.42
N LEU A 239 -2.96 12.23 -12.02
CA LEU A 239 -2.31 10.97 -12.43
C LEU A 239 -0.98 11.20 -13.16
N HIS A 240 -0.93 12.11 -14.14
CA HIS A 240 0.29 12.44 -14.88
C HIS A 240 1.41 13.08 -14.02
N ARG A 241 1.09 13.57 -12.81
CA ARG A 241 2.07 14.08 -11.85
C ARG A 241 2.47 13.04 -10.81
N ALA A 242 1.81 11.91 -10.78
CA ALA A 242 2.09 10.77 -9.90
C ALA A 242 2.96 9.71 -10.60
N ASP A 243 3.49 10.01 -11.79
CA ASP A 243 4.46 9.16 -12.49
C ASP A 243 5.78 9.12 -11.70
N PRO A 244 6.21 7.96 -11.19
CA PRO A 244 7.43 7.85 -10.40
C PRO A 244 8.70 8.22 -11.18
N ALA A 245 8.70 8.19 -12.53
CA ALA A 245 9.84 8.62 -13.33
C ALA A 245 10.21 10.10 -13.08
N LEU A 246 9.26 10.93 -12.64
CA LEU A 246 9.53 12.32 -12.25
C LEU A 246 10.42 12.46 -11.01
N LEU A 247 10.65 11.40 -10.27
CA LEU A 247 11.55 11.38 -9.10
C LEU A 247 13.01 11.11 -9.48
N THR A 248 13.35 10.87 -10.74
CA THR A 248 14.68 10.41 -11.18
C THR A 248 15.81 11.24 -10.59
N ASP A 249 15.74 12.57 -10.69
CA ASP A 249 16.81 13.46 -10.20
C ASP A 249 16.94 13.40 -8.66
N TRP A 250 15.81 13.31 -7.94
CA TRP A 250 15.83 13.15 -6.50
C TRP A 250 16.39 11.79 -6.07
N LEU A 251 16.08 10.72 -6.83
CA LEU A 251 16.63 9.38 -6.57
C LEU A 251 18.15 9.34 -6.80
N HIS A 252 18.70 10.11 -7.74
CA HIS A 252 20.15 10.26 -7.88
C HIS A 252 20.80 10.89 -6.64
N LEU A 253 20.16 11.91 -6.05
CA LEU A 253 20.69 12.60 -4.86
C LEU A 253 20.55 11.77 -3.58
N THR A 254 19.63 10.81 -3.55
CA THR A 254 19.36 9.96 -2.37
C THR A 254 19.95 8.55 -2.50
N ALA A 255 20.73 8.28 -3.55
CA ALA A 255 21.37 6.98 -3.76
C ALA A 255 22.21 6.55 -2.55
N GLY A 256 22.04 5.30 -2.11
CA GLY A 256 22.76 4.74 -0.98
C GLY A 256 22.35 5.25 0.41
N THR A 257 21.25 5.99 0.53
CA THR A 257 20.79 6.53 1.83
C THR A 257 19.74 5.64 2.49
N ILE A 258 18.53 5.60 1.96
CA ILE A 258 17.40 4.82 2.49
C ILE A 258 16.72 4.00 1.39
N PRO A 259 16.06 2.89 1.71
CA PRO A 259 15.17 2.23 0.77
C PRO A 259 13.96 3.14 0.41
N VAL A 260 13.69 3.28 -0.88
CA VAL A 260 12.52 4.01 -1.42
C VAL A 260 11.59 3.01 -2.08
N LEU A 261 10.35 2.94 -1.60
CA LEU A 261 9.33 2.02 -2.10
C LEU A 261 8.27 2.79 -2.88
N LEU A 262 8.21 2.54 -4.17
CA LEU A 262 7.18 3.09 -5.06
C LEU A 262 5.92 2.21 -4.91
N LEU A 263 4.89 2.76 -4.27
CA LEU A 263 3.66 2.00 -4.00
C LEU A 263 2.69 2.08 -5.17
N HIS A 264 1.93 1.00 -5.38
CA HIS A 264 0.80 0.89 -6.33
C HIS A 264 1.22 0.94 -7.79
N CYS A 265 1.89 2.00 -8.20
CA CYS A 265 2.53 2.25 -9.50
C CYS A 265 1.61 2.20 -10.73
N TRP A 266 0.38 1.70 -10.68
CA TRP A 266 -0.49 1.65 -11.87
C TRP A 266 -0.89 3.06 -12.35
N PRO A 267 -0.84 3.39 -13.65
CA PRO A 267 -0.45 2.57 -14.80
C PRO A 267 1.06 2.65 -15.15
N TYR A 268 1.90 3.12 -14.24
CA TYR A 268 3.33 3.40 -14.42
C TYR A 268 4.23 2.24 -13.94
N GLN A 269 3.75 0.98 -14.00
CA GLN A 269 4.53 -0.18 -13.55
C GLN A 269 5.88 -0.28 -14.26
N ARG A 270 5.93 0.02 -15.58
CA ARG A 270 7.17 -0.02 -16.37
C ARG A 270 8.17 1.07 -15.99
N GLN A 271 7.68 2.27 -15.67
CA GLN A 271 8.51 3.36 -15.15
C GLN A 271 9.10 3.01 -13.78
N ALA A 272 8.26 2.47 -12.88
CA ALA A 272 8.71 1.99 -11.58
C ALA A 272 9.69 0.81 -11.71
N ALA A 273 9.44 -0.13 -12.62
CA ALA A 273 10.33 -1.24 -12.95
C ALA A 273 11.70 -0.75 -13.44
N TYR A 274 11.73 0.27 -14.32
CA TYR A 274 12.94 0.92 -14.76
C TYR A 274 13.72 1.50 -13.57
N LEU A 275 13.07 2.30 -12.73
CA LEU A 275 13.71 2.90 -11.55
C LEU A 275 14.26 1.85 -10.58
N ALA A 276 13.48 0.81 -10.30
CA ALA A 276 13.95 -0.28 -9.45
C ALA A 276 15.12 -1.06 -10.06
N THR A 277 15.24 -1.10 -11.38
CA THR A 277 16.35 -1.75 -12.07
C THR A 277 17.63 -0.93 -12.00
N VAL A 278 17.54 0.39 -12.17
CA VAL A 278 18.74 1.25 -12.30
C VAL A 278 19.18 1.86 -10.98
N PHE A 279 18.30 1.95 -9.97
CA PHE A 279 18.64 2.45 -8.63
C PHE A 279 18.66 1.32 -7.61
N GLU A 280 19.77 1.14 -6.91
CA GLU A 280 19.96 0.06 -5.93
C GLU A 280 18.94 0.13 -4.78
N HIS A 281 18.63 1.33 -4.31
CA HIS A 281 17.77 1.58 -3.16
C HIS A 281 16.26 1.68 -3.48
N VAL A 282 15.85 1.51 -4.75
CA VAL A 282 14.45 1.62 -5.18
C VAL A 282 13.80 0.26 -5.28
N TYR A 283 12.59 0.15 -4.74
CA TYR A 283 11.71 -1.02 -4.72
C TYR A 283 10.33 -0.60 -5.22
N LEU A 284 9.47 -1.56 -5.57
CA LEU A 284 8.11 -1.28 -5.99
C LEU A 284 7.11 -2.34 -5.52
N ASP A 285 5.85 -1.96 -5.52
CA ASP A 285 4.71 -2.87 -5.46
C ASP A 285 3.66 -2.50 -6.53
N VAL A 286 2.61 -3.28 -6.60
CA VAL A 286 1.44 -3.06 -7.47
C VAL A 286 0.14 -3.23 -6.67
N GLY A 287 0.17 -2.96 -5.38
CA GLY A 287 -0.98 -2.97 -4.47
C GLY A 287 -2.17 -2.20 -5.04
N LEU A 288 -3.15 -1.80 -4.24
CA LEU A 288 -4.32 -1.04 -4.73
C LEU A 288 -4.90 -1.51 -6.08
N ALA A 289 -4.11 -1.44 -7.17
CA ALA A 289 -4.52 -1.82 -8.51
C ALA A 289 -4.97 -3.27 -8.63
N LEU A 290 -4.41 -4.19 -7.82
CA LEU A 290 -4.71 -5.61 -7.94
C LEU A 290 -6.15 -5.96 -7.56
N HIS A 291 -6.72 -5.33 -6.55
CA HIS A 291 -8.11 -5.61 -6.21
C HIS A 291 -9.10 -4.88 -7.13
N TYR A 292 -8.72 -3.72 -7.69
CA TYR A 292 -9.54 -3.02 -8.70
C TYR A 292 -9.52 -3.70 -10.07
N THR A 293 -8.38 -4.18 -10.52
CA THR A 293 -8.25 -4.94 -11.76
C THR A 293 -8.72 -6.39 -11.61
N GLY A 294 -8.75 -6.89 -10.38
CA GLY A 294 -9.18 -8.22 -9.99
C GLY A 294 -8.23 -9.35 -10.44
N PRO A 295 -8.47 -10.58 -9.94
CA PRO A 295 -7.58 -11.72 -10.19
C PRO A 295 -7.36 -12.04 -11.68
N ALA A 296 -8.34 -11.75 -12.53
CA ALA A 296 -8.23 -12.02 -13.97
C ALA A 296 -7.17 -11.15 -14.69
N ARG A 297 -6.92 -9.93 -14.20
CA ARG A 297 -5.97 -8.98 -14.79
C ARG A 297 -4.68 -8.85 -14.00
N SER A 298 -4.65 -9.31 -12.75
CA SER A 298 -3.49 -9.20 -11.87
C SER A 298 -2.23 -9.82 -12.46
N ARG A 299 -2.37 -10.91 -13.26
CA ARG A 299 -1.24 -11.49 -13.99
C ARG A 299 -0.58 -10.47 -14.92
N ALA A 300 -1.35 -9.75 -15.74
CA ALA A 300 -0.80 -8.78 -16.69
C ALA A 300 -0.12 -7.60 -15.95
N VAL A 301 -0.70 -7.11 -14.85
CA VAL A 301 -0.10 -6.04 -14.03
C VAL A 301 1.25 -6.49 -13.44
N LEU A 302 1.30 -7.70 -12.88
CA LEU A 302 2.54 -8.28 -12.34
C LEU A 302 3.56 -8.59 -13.44
N GLU A 303 3.13 -9.02 -14.61
CA GLU A 303 3.98 -9.29 -15.77
C GLU A 303 4.68 -8.00 -16.23
N GLU A 304 3.96 -6.87 -16.32
CA GLU A 304 4.53 -5.56 -16.64
C GLU A 304 5.50 -5.07 -15.55
N ALA A 305 5.16 -5.23 -14.28
CA ALA A 305 6.03 -4.85 -13.16
C ALA A 305 7.33 -5.68 -13.12
N LEU A 306 7.30 -6.94 -13.59
CA LEU A 306 8.43 -7.87 -13.57
C LEU A 306 9.14 -8.03 -14.93
N GLU A 307 8.80 -7.21 -15.94
CA GLU A 307 9.48 -7.28 -17.25
C GLU A 307 10.99 -7.12 -17.13
N ILE A 308 11.44 -6.20 -16.30
CA ILE A 308 12.87 -5.90 -16.08
C ILE A 308 13.26 -5.80 -14.61
N THR A 309 12.29 -5.74 -13.69
CA THR A 309 12.57 -5.60 -12.25
C THR A 309 13.30 -6.81 -11.70
N PRO A 310 14.44 -6.66 -10.98
CA PRO A 310 15.03 -7.74 -10.22
C PRO A 310 14.03 -8.32 -9.23
N PHE A 311 13.80 -9.63 -9.20
CA PHE A 311 12.78 -10.28 -8.35
C PHE A 311 12.92 -9.98 -6.86
N ARG A 312 14.12 -9.56 -6.42
CA ARG A 312 14.38 -9.15 -5.03
C ARG A 312 13.91 -7.73 -4.70
N LYS A 313 13.23 -7.04 -5.62
CA LYS A 313 12.79 -5.64 -5.49
C LYS A 313 11.29 -5.42 -5.66
N LEU A 314 10.52 -6.46 -6.02
CA LEU A 314 9.06 -6.42 -5.96
C LEU A 314 8.61 -6.91 -4.58
N LEU A 315 7.64 -6.21 -3.98
CA LEU A 315 6.99 -6.56 -2.72
C LEU A 315 5.49 -6.77 -2.95
N TYR A 316 4.82 -7.41 -1.99
CA TYR A 316 3.37 -7.50 -1.95
C TYR A 316 2.79 -6.45 -1.00
N SER A 317 1.80 -5.70 -1.44
CA SER A 317 0.90 -4.91 -0.60
C SER A 317 -0.55 -5.09 -1.06
N SER A 318 -1.50 -4.91 -0.15
CA SER A 318 -2.91 -4.81 -0.52
C SER A 318 -3.33 -3.37 -0.79
N ASP A 319 -2.77 -2.41 -0.07
CA ASP A 319 -3.28 -1.05 0.10
C ASP A 319 -4.77 -1.05 0.49
N ALA A 320 -5.19 -2.07 1.22
CA ALA A 320 -6.56 -2.20 1.67
C ALA A 320 -6.90 -1.11 2.67
N TYR A 321 -8.02 -0.41 2.45
CA TYR A 321 -8.56 0.60 3.34
C TYR A 321 -10.04 0.34 3.60
N GLY A 322 -10.46 0.52 4.84
CA GLY A 322 -11.86 0.58 5.25
C GLY A 322 -12.56 -0.78 5.24
N VAL A 323 -12.72 -1.42 4.10
CA VAL A 323 -13.38 -2.74 4.03
C VAL A 323 -12.36 -3.88 4.09
N ALA A 324 -12.57 -4.82 5.02
CA ALA A 324 -11.67 -5.95 5.19
C ALA A 324 -11.62 -6.88 3.97
N GLU A 325 -12.65 -6.83 3.14
CA GLU A 325 -12.74 -7.49 1.84
C GLU A 325 -11.53 -7.21 0.94
N PHE A 326 -10.98 -6.00 1.00
CA PHE A 326 -9.84 -5.60 0.17
C PHE A 326 -8.53 -6.25 0.59
N HIS A 327 -8.31 -6.52 1.88
CA HIS A 327 -7.17 -7.35 2.32
C HIS A 327 -7.20 -8.74 1.68
N HIS A 328 -8.39 -9.38 1.66
CA HIS A 328 -8.57 -10.68 1.02
C HIS A 328 -8.43 -10.60 -0.51
N LEU A 329 -9.09 -9.64 -1.15
CA LEU A 329 -9.04 -9.51 -2.63
C LEU A 329 -7.65 -9.16 -3.13
N GLY A 330 -6.91 -8.31 -2.43
CA GLY A 330 -5.52 -7.98 -2.74
C GLY A 330 -4.64 -9.23 -2.70
N ALA A 331 -4.72 -9.98 -1.58
CA ALA A 331 -3.97 -11.22 -1.40
C ALA A 331 -4.32 -12.30 -2.44
N LEU A 332 -5.61 -12.48 -2.71
CA LEU A 332 -6.08 -13.42 -3.72
C LEU A 332 -5.59 -13.04 -5.12
N SER A 333 -5.73 -11.76 -5.49
CA SER A 333 -5.31 -11.25 -6.80
C SER A 333 -3.81 -11.39 -7.01
N PHE A 334 -3.01 -11.05 -5.98
CA PHE A 334 -1.56 -11.24 -6.01
C PHE A 334 -1.19 -12.72 -6.20
N ARG A 335 -1.71 -13.62 -5.34
CA ARG A 335 -1.42 -15.06 -5.42
C ARG A 335 -1.79 -15.65 -6.78
N GLN A 336 -3.00 -15.36 -7.28
CA GLN A 336 -3.46 -15.90 -8.56
C GLN A 336 -2.69 -15.32 -9.74
N GLY A 337 -2.41 -14.01 -9.72
CA GLY A 337 -1.66 -13.34 -10.77
C GLY A 337 -0.23 -13.83 -10.87
N LEU A 338 0.48 -13.86 -9.73
CA LEU A 338 1.87 -14.31 -9.67
C LEU A 338 1.99 -15.81 -9.99
N ALA A 339 1.09 -16.65 -9.46
CA ALA A 339 1.08 -18.07 -9.78
C ALA A 339 0.87 -18.32 -11.28
N GLY A 340 -0.09 -17.62 -11.89
CA GLY A 340 -0.34 -17.74 -13.31
C GLY A 340 0.82 -17.27 -14.19
N LEU A 341 1.55 -16.24 -13.75
CA LEU A 341 2.76 -15.76 -14.42
C LEU A 341 3.91 -16.77 -14.33
N LEU A 342 4.24 -17.16 -13.10
CA LEU A 342 5.40 -18.05 -12.87
C LEU A 342 5.15 -19.46 -13.41
N GLN A 343 3.94 -20.01 -13.25
CA GLN A 343 3.60 -21.32 -13.79
C GLN A 343 3.73 -21.34 -15.33
N ALA A 344 3.23 -20.31 -16.01
CA ALA A 344 3.34 -20.22 -17.46
C ALA A 344 4.81 -20.18 -17.93
N ARG A 345 5.70 -19.51 -17.20
CA ARG A 345 7.15 -19.50 -17.52
C ARG A 345 7.81 -20.86 -17.25
N VAL A 346 7.34 -21.59 -16.22
CA VAL A 346 7.79 -22.98 -15.97
C VAL A 346 7.33 -23.91 -17.08
N ASP A 347 6.06 -23.80 -17.49
CA ASP A 347 5.49 -24.62 -18.55
C ASP A 347 6.15 -24.36 -19.92
N ALA A 348 6.65 -23.13 -20.13
CA ALA A 348 7.40 -22.74 -21.34
C ALA A 348 8.91 -23.03 -21.29
N ASP A 349 9.41 -23.65 -20.21
CA ASP A 349 10.85 -23.89 -19.96
C ASP A 349 11.70 -22.60 -19.92
N GLU A 350 11.07 -21.46 -19.61
CA GLU A 350 11.76 -20.16 -19.41
C GLU A 350 12.27 -20.01 -17.97
N LEU A 351 11.73 -20.80 -17.04
CA LEU A 351 12.06 -20.75 -15.62
C LEU A 351 12.00 -22.14 -15.01
N SER A 352 13.00 -22.49 -14.19
CA SER A 352 12.94 -23.74 -13.44
C SER A 352 11.88 -23.66 -12.31
N LEU A 353 11.24 -24.77 -11.97
CA LEU A 353 10.30 -24.82 -10.84
C LEU A 353 10.94 -24.35 -9.52
N PRO A 354 12.17 -24.76 -9.14
CA PRO A 354 12.82 -24.21 -7.93
C PRO A 354 12.99 -22.68 -7.96
N ASP A 355 13.30 -22.10 -9.13
CA ASP A 355 13.42 -20.65 -9.26
C ASP A 355 12.08 -19.97 -9.13
N ALA A 356 11.02 -20.51 -9.74
CA ALA A 356 9.66 -19.99 -9.61
C ALA A 356 9.20 -19.95 -8.14
N LEU A 357 9.46 -21.03 -7.38
CA LEU A 357 9.13 -21.12 -5.97
C LEU A 357 9.91 -20.10 -5.12
N ARG A 358 11.22 -19.90 -5.42
CA ARG A 358 12.00 -18.86 -4.76
C ARG A 358 11.51 -17.46 -5.06
N ILE A 359 11.16 -17.16 -6.31
CA ILE A 359 10.60 -15.87 -6.71
C ILE A 359 9.29 -15.62 -5.99
N ALA A 360 8.41 -16.60 -5.90
CA ALA A 360 7.17 -16.52 -5.17
C ALA A 360 7.40 -16.17 -3.69
N ALA A 361 8.33 -16.85 -3.02
CA ALA A 361 8.69 -16.58 -1.63
C ALA A 361 9.29 -15.17 -1.46
N TRP A 362 10.22 -14.77 -2.36
CA TRP A 362 10.82 -13.44 -2.28
C TRP A 362 9.78 -12.33 -2.41
N THR A 363 8.95 -12.38 -3.45
CA THR A 363 8.01 -11.29 -3.76
C THR A 363 6.84 -11.23 -2.79
N GLY A 364 6.36 -12.37 -2.30
CA GLY A 364 5.23 -12.42 -1.36
C GLY A 364 5.61 -12.18 0.10
N ARG A 365 6.89 -12.38 0.48
CA ARG A 365 7.29 -12.41 1.89
C ARG A 365 8.72 -11.91 2.13
N ASP A 366 9.74 -12.62 1.60
CA ASP A 366 11.12 -12.51 2.08
C ASP A 366 11.77 -11.16 1.75
N ASN A 367 11.35 -10.48 0.65
CA ASN A 367 11.82 -9.14 0.31
C ASN A 367 11.41 -8.14 1.39
N ALA A 368 10.18 -8.22 1.88
CA ALA A 368 9.70 -7.36 2.96
C ALA A 368 10.41 -7.68 4.28
N HIS A 369 10.56 -8.96 4.65
CA HIS A 369 11.35 -9.35 5.84
C HIS A 369 12.75 -8.75 5.83
N ARG A 370 13.46 -8.88 4.70
CA ARG A 370 14.81 -8.33 4.54
C ARG A 370 14.84 -6.81 4.64
N LEU A 371 13.86 -6.13 4.03
CA LEU A 371 13.84 -4.69 3.94
C LEU A 371 13.49 -4.02 5.27
N TYR A 372 12.51 -4.56 5.99
CA TYR A 372 12.05 -4.02 7.28
C TYR A 372 12.75 -4.64 8.50
N GLY A 373 13.57 -5.68 8.29
CA GLY A 373 14.27 -6.35 9.37
C GLY A 373 13.36 -7.16 10.30
N PHE A 374 12.22 -7.64 9.80
CA PHE A 374 11.35 -8.50 10.60
C PHE A 374 12.06 -9.81 10.94
N PRO A 375 11.89 -10.34 12.16
CA PRO A 375 12.41 -11.64 12.52
C PRO A 375 11.80 -12.70 11.57
N VAL A 376 12.65 -13.44 10.89
CA VAL A 376 12.22 -14.60 10.09
C VAL A 376 12.06 -15.75 11.07
N ASN A 377 10.82 -16.19 11.29
CA ASN A 377 10.59 -17.51 11.88
C ASN A 377 10.95 -18.54 10.81
N ASP A 378 12.20 -18.98 10.81
CA ASP A 378 12.69 -20.06 9.93
C ASP A 378 12.51 -21.39 10.69
N PRO A 379 11.44 -22.17 10.42
CA PRO A 379 11.23 -23.45 11.06
C PRO A 379 12.30 -24.52 10.73
N ALA A 380 13.27 -24.17 9.86
CA ALA A 380 14.38 -25.04 9.48
C ALA A 380 15.68 -24.71 10.25
N ARG A 381 15.65 -23.78 11.21
CA ARG A 381 16.82 -23.41 12.07
C ARG A 381 16.76 -23.94 13.49
N ASP A 382 15.71 -24.68 13.85
CA ASP A 382 15.62 -25.43 15.13
C ASP A 382 15.93 -26.91 14.94
#